data_32c646d1eb7cd9469d4e09daf3f887c8
#
_entry.id   32c646d1eb7cd9469d4e09daf3f887c8
#
_cell.length_a   1.000
_cell.length_b   1.000
_cell.length_c   1.000
_cell.angle_alpha   90.00
_cell.angle_beta   90.00
_cell.angle_gamma   90.00
#
_symmetry.space_group_name_H-M   'P 1'
#
loop_
_entity.id
_entity.type
_entity.pdbx_description
1 polymer ?
#
loop_
_entity_poly.entity_id
_entity_poly.type
_entity_poly.pdbx_seq_one_letter_code
_entity_poly.pdbx_strand_id
1 'polypeptide(L)'
;MLSNWKTEPVWRFWGLYVHVCKMETLREAYLMAKKNDGAPGIDGVTFEAIEESGVESFLQQIRDELVSNTYRPMRARKKEIPKDGGTKVRVLSIPSIRDRVVQGALKLILEPIFEADFQPGSYGYRPKRTAHEAVYRVAQAIDQRKTSVIDLDLRAYFDNVQHSLLLEKVARRVQDDDVMRLLKMILKATGKKKGVPQGGVVSPLLSNLYLNEVDRMLEKAIQTTRREPYTHVQYARFADDMVILIDSHPRHDWLARAVEQRLREELAKLKVEINEEKSKIVDLAKGGSFTFLGFEYRRILGRNKKWRPHYAPKLKKRTALLAKLKEIFRQNVSQPVEGVIEQINPILRGWVNYFAVGDSSECFSFVRDWVEKKVRGHLMRARERSGLGWKRWSRQGLYGKLGLYNDYRLRRPWSLPKVQPAASVT
;
A
#
# COMPACT_ATOMS: atom_id res chain seq x y z
N MET A 1 22.70 -9.03 14.97
CA MET A 1 23.47 -7.79 14.66
C MET A 1 22.60 -6.55 14.32
N LEU A 2 21.27 -6.61 14.36
CA LEU A 2 20.40 -5.49 13.98
C LEU A 2 19.94 -4.60 15.15
N SER A 3 20.29 -4.92 16.40
CA SER A 3 19.78 -4.23 17.58
C SER A 3 20.45 -2.90 17.91
N ASN A 4 21.68 -2.66 17.46
CA ASN A 4 22.45 -1.46 17.81
C ASN A 4 22.36 -0.30 16.79
N TRP A 5 21.69 -0.49 15.68
CA TRP A 5 21.65 0.49 14.57
C TRP A 5 20.70 1.67 14.82
N LYS A 6 19.77 1.53 15.77
CA LYS A 6 18.83 2.59 16.18
C LYS A 6 19.44 3.69 17.03
N THR A 7 20.61 3.47 17.60
CA THR A 7 21.19 4.37 18.63
C THR A 7 22.12 5.43 18.07
N GLU A 8 22.55 5.33 16.79
CA GLU A 8 23.52 6.24 16.18
C GLU A 8 23.01 6.79 14.84
N PRO A 9 22.19 7.85 14.83
CA PRO A 9 21.67 8.45 13.59
C PRO A 9 22.74 9.13 12.72
N VAL A 10 23.98 9.15 13.17
CA VAL A 10 25.13 9.82 12.48
C VAL A 10 25.94 8.85 11.64
N TRP A 11 25.76 7.55 11.79
CA TRP A 11 26.56 6.58 11.04
C TRP A 11 26.26 6.65 9.54
N ARG A 12 27.35 6.75 8.76
CA ARG A 12 27.35 6.66 7.30
C ARG A 12 27.92 5.34 6.88
N PHE A 13 27.37 4.77 5.82
CA PHE A 13 27.73 3.46 5.31
C PHE A 13 28.48 3.59 3.99
N TRP A 14 29.60 2.90 3.87
CA TRP A 14 30.45 2.81 2.68
C TRP A 14 30.64 1.35 2.27
N GLY A 15 31.23 1.13 1.08
CA GLY A 15 31.48 -0.21 0.56
C GLY A 15 30.21 -1.02 0.31
N LEU A 16 29.07 -0.36 0.11
CA LEU A 16 27.77 -1.02 -0.09
C LEU A 16 27.63 -1.59 -1.50
N TYR A 17 28.26 -0.97 -2.49
CA TYR A 17 28.16 -1.36 -3.89
C TYR A 17 28.65 -2.78 -4.14
N VAL A 18 29.75 -3.18 -3.48
CA VAL A 18 30.27 -4.55 -3.57
C VAL A 18 29.18 -5.57 -3.17
N HIS A 19 28.37 -5.25 -2.15
CA HIS A 19 27.28 -6.12 -1.73
C HIS A 19 26.12 -6.14 -2.72
N VAL A 20 25.84 -5.05 -3.44
CA VAL A 20 24.86 -5.04 -4.54
C VAL A 20 25.30 -5.96 -5.67
N CYS A 21 26.61 -6.02 -5.96
CA CYS A 21 27.19 -6.82 -7.04
C CYS A 21 27.38 -8.32 -6.69
N LYS A 22 27.11 -8.76 -5.46
CA LYS A 22 27.24 -10.17 -5.08
C LYS A 22 26.19 -11.03 -5.79
N MET A 23 26.62 -12.20 -6.29
CA MET A 23 25.74 -13.16 -6.95
C MET A 23 24.56 -13.58 -6.06
N GLU A 24 24.81 -13.76 -4.75
CA GLU A 24 23.77 -14.13 -3.77
C GLU A 24 22.70 -13.04 -3.68
N THR A 25 23.10 -11.76 -3.68
CA THR A 25 22.18 -10.61 -3.63
C THR A 25 21.36 -10.49 -4.92
N LEU A 26 22.00 -10.68 -6.06
CA LEU A 26 21.33 -10.66 -7.38
C LEU A 26 20.35 -11.83 -7.51
N ARG A 27 20.73 -13.03 -7.05
CA ARG A 27 19.87 -14.21 -7.05
C ARG A 27 18.64 -14.01 -6.15
N GLU A 28 18.82 -13.49 -4.94
CA GLU A 28 17.70 -13.18 -4.05
C GLU A 28 16.77 -12.14 -4.69
N ALA A 29 17.32 -11.10 -5.28
CA ALA A 29 16.53 -10.07 -5.98
C ALA A 29 15.76 -10.66 -7.19
N TYR A 30 16.35 -11.58 -7.94
CA TYR A 30 15.69 -12.30 -9.03
C TYR A 30 14.53 -13.16 -8.52
N LEU A 31 14.74 -13.95 -7.46
CA LEU A 31 13.70 -14.79 -6.85
C LEU A 31 12.51 -13.94 -6.33
N MET A 32 12.81 -12.81 -5.71
CA MET A 32 11.77 -11.86 -5.28
C MET A 32 10.99 -11.25 -6.46
N ALA A 33 11.69 -10.90 -7.55
CA ALA A 33 11.06 -10.39 -8.75
C ALA A 33 10.19 -11.44 -9.44
N LYS A 34 10.67 -12.69 -9.54
CA LYS A 34 9.95 -13.84 -10.10
C LYS A 34 8.70 -14.18 -9.30
N LYS A 35 8.78 -14.17 -7.97
CA LYS A 35 7.62 -14.43 -7.10
C LYS A 35 6.44 -13.50 -7.36
N ASN A 36 6.71 -12.28 -7.83
CA ASN A 36 5.67 -11.32 -8.19
C ASN A 36 5.12 -11.52 -9.61
N ASP A 37 5.77 -12.34 -10.42
CA ASP A 37 5.40 -12.75 -11.79
C ASP A 37 4.80 -11.61 -12.64
N GLY A 38 5.48 -10.45 -12.58
CA GLY A 38 5.00 -9.25 -13.24
C GLY A 38 5.36 -9.22 -14.73
N ALA A 39 4.48 -8.69 -15.54
CA ALA A 39 4.61 -8.58 -17.00
C ALA A 39 6.00 -8.08 -17.47
N PRO A 40 6.50 -8.48 -18.65
CA PRO A 40 7.82 -8.09 -19.16
C PRO A 40 7.95 -6.58 -19.36
N GLY A 41 9.19 -6.09 -19.38
CA GLY A 41 9.55 -4.70 -19.62
C GLY A 41 9.38 -4.29 -21.10
N ILE A 42 10.14 -3.27 -21.50
CA ILE A 42 10.14 -2.77 -22.91
C ILE A 42 10.88 -3.74 -23.84
N ASP A 43 11.77 -4.53 -23.29
CA ASP A 43 12.55 -5.56 -23.99
C ASP A 43 11.75 -6.84 -24.32
N GLY A 44 10.55 -6.98 -23.75
CA GLY A 44 9.71 -8.15 -23.97
C GLY A 44 10.21 -9.43 -23.31
N VAL A 45 11.34 -9.40 -22.58
CA VAL A 45 11.93 -10.58 -21.95
C VAL A 45 11.05 -11.03 -20.79
N THR A 46 10.70 -12.33 -20.74
CA THR A 46 9.89 -12.96 -19.71
C THR A 46 10.75 -13.80 -18.76
N PHE A 47 10.18 -14.21 -17.61
CA PHE A 47 10.89 -15.08 -16.67
C PHE A 47 11.14 -16.46 -17.27
N GLU A 48 10.20 -16.99 -18.05
CA GLU A 48 10.33 -18.27 -18.75
C GLU A 48 11.51 -18.25 -19.72
N ALA A 49 11.64 -17.21 -20.54
CA ALA A 49 12.75 -17.06 -21.48
C ALA A 49 14.11 -16.98 -20.76
N ILE A 50 14.18 -16.34 -19.59
CA ILE A 50 15.40 -16.30 -18.77
C ILE A 50 15.72 -17.69 -18.20
N GLU A 51 14.72 -18.46 -17.78
CA GLU A 51 14.93 -19.80 -17.25
C GLU A 51 15.40 -20.78 -18.33
N GLU A 52 14.84 -20.69 -19.52
CA GLU A 52 15.26 -21.49 -20.68
C GLU A 52 16.70 -21.15 -21.11
N SER A 53 17.10 -19.88 -21.06
CA SER A 53 18.46 -19.43 -21.44
C SER A 53 19.50 -19.59 -20.32
N GLY A 54 19.07 -19.85 -19.09
CA GLY A 54 19.92 -20.04 -17.91
C GLY A 54 20.01 -18.82 -17.00
N VAL A 55 19.39 -18.94 -15.82
CA VAL A 55 19.32 -17.86 -14.80
C VAL A 55 20.72 -17.42 -14.34
N GLU A 56 21.64 -18.38 -14.13
CA GLU A 56 22.99 -18.04 -13.64
C GLU A 56 23.77 -17.21 -14.66
N SER A 57 23.69 -17.55 -15.95
CA SER A 57 24.31 -16.78 -17.03
C SER A 57 23.74 -15.36 -17.10
N PHE A 58 22.44 -15.22 -16.98
CA PHE A 58 21.74 -13.92 -16.94
C PHE A 58 22.19 -13.07 -15.74
N LEU A 59 22.32 -13.67 -14.55
CA LEU A 59 22.77 -12.95 -13.35
C LEU A 59 24.26 -12.60 -13.43
N GLN A 60 25.09 -13.48 -13.99
CA GLN A 60 26.50 -13.22 -14.21
C GLN A 60 26.71 -12.02 -15.15
N GLN A 61 25.95 -11.94 -16.25
CA GLN A 61 25.99 -10.79 -17.16
C GLN A 61 25.65 -9.48 -16.42
N ILE A 62 24.59 -9.48 -15.60
CA ILE A 62 24.24 -8.29 -14.79
C ILE A 62 25.38 -7.90 -13.86
N ARG A 63 25.98 -8.88 -13.18
CA ARG A 63 27.11 -8.68 -12.28
C ARG A 63 28.30 -8.05 -13.02
N ASP A 64 28.67 -8.62 -14.16
CA ASP A 64 29.83 -8.16 -14.94
C ASP A 64 29.61 -6.72 -15.44
N GLU A 65 28.40 -6.37 -15.86
CA GLU A 65 28.04 -5.00 -16.22
C GLU A 65 28.07 -4.04 -15.02
N LEU A 66 27.66 -4.46 -13.83
CA LEU A 66 27.74 -3.65 -12.62
C LEU A 66 29.20 -3.41 -12.23
N VAL A 67 30.02 -4.47 -12.18
CA VAL A 67 31.42 -4.41 -11.78
C VAL A 67 32.24 -3.58 -12.78
N SER A 68 32.02 -3.73 -14.08
CA SER A 68 32.68 -2.94 -15.13
C SER A 68 32.10 -1.52 -15.30
N ASN A 69 31.06 -1.16 -14.55
CA ASN A 69 30.36 0.13 -14.68
C ASN A 69 29.72 0.38 -16.05
N THR A 70 29.45 -0.65 -16.81
CA THR A 70 28.79 -0.60 -18.13
C THR A 70 27.27 -0.72 -18.05
N TYR A 71 26.73 -1.15 -16.90
CA TYR A 71 25.29 -1.22 -16.70
C TYR A 71 24.58 0.09 -17.01
N ARG A 72 23.49 0.01 -17.79
CA ARG A 72 22.60 1.15 -18.08
C ARG A 72 21.15 0.67 -17.94
N PRO A 73 20.33 1.32 -17.09
CA PRO A 73 18.92 0.97 -16.96
C PRO A 73 18.17 1.33 -18.24
N MET A 74 17.24 0.45 -18.62
CA MET A 74 16.35 0.67 -19.75
C MET A 74 15.20 1.62 -19.37
N ARG A 75 14.54 2.20 -20.38
CA ARG A 75 13.29 2.92 -20.16
C ARG A 75 12.22 1.92 -19.76
N ALA A 76 11.43 2.26 -18.72
CA ALA A 76 10.32 1.42 -18.32
C ALA A 76 9.18 1.46 -19.36
N ARG A 77 8.59 0.31 -19.63
CA ARG A 77 7.36 0.22 -20.43
C ARG A 77 6.22 0.86 -19.66
N LYS A 78 5.48 1.75 -20.28
CA LYS A 78 4.33 2.43 -19.66
C LYS A 78 3.04 1.67 -19.96
N LYS A 79 2.23 1.45 -18.92
CA LYS A 79 0.88 0.90 -19.04
C LYS A 79 -0.11 1.79 -18.31
N GLU A 80 -1.14 2.21 -19.00
CA GLU A 80 -2.22 2.99 -18.41
C GLU A 80 -3.25 2.07 -17.76
N ILE A 81 -3.64 2.39 -16.54
CA ILE A 81 -4.65 1.65 -15.75
C ILE A 81 -5.71 2.63 -15.29
N PRO A 82 -7.01 2.36 -15.51
CA PRO A 82 -8.09 3.20 -14.99
C PRO A 82 -8.04 3.33 -13.47
N LYS A 83 -8.10 4.54 -12.95
CA LYS A 83 -8.14 4.79 -11.51
C LYS A 83 -9.58 4.65 -10.99
N ASP A 84 -9.81 3.71 -10.08
CA ASP A 84 -11.10 3.49 -9.41
C ASP A 84 -12.31 3.31 -10.36
N GLY A 85 -12.11 2.78 -11.57
CA GLY A 85 -13.16 2.60 -12.58
C GLY A 85 -13.68 3.90 -13.20
N GLY A 86 -12.95 5.03 -13.02
CA GLY A 86 -13.29 6.33 -13.60
C GLY A 86 -12.47 6.70 -14.83
N THR A 87 -12.65 7.92 -15.32
CA THR A 87 -11.94 8.48 -16.50
C THR A 87 -10.46 8.83 -16.21
N LYS A 88 -10.05 8.91 -14.94
CA LYS A 88 -8.66 9.21 -14.56
C LYS A 88 -7.80 7.97 -14.70
N VAL A 89 -6.64 8.12 -15.32
CA VAL A 89 -5.68 7.03 -15.59
C VAL A 89 -4.50 7.13 -14.61
N ARG A 90 -3.97 5.99 -14.19
CA ARG A 90 -2.67 5.85 -13.53
C ARG A 90 -1.70 5.23 -14.54
N VAL A 91 -0.54 5.83 -14.71
CA VAL A 91 0.51 5.30 -15.58
C VAL A 91 1.47 4.45 -14.74
N LEU A 92 1.46 3.14 -14.96
CA LEU A 92 2.47 2.25 -14.39
C LEU A 92 3.71 2.22 -15.27
N SER A 93 4.86 2.26 -14.63
CA SER A 93 6.17 2.10 -15.25
C SER A 93 6.68 0.69 -14.94
N ILE A 94 6.75 -0.15 -15.96
CA ILE A 94 7.17 -1.56 -15.84
C ILE A 94 8.63 -1.67 -16.29
N PRO A 95 9.61 -1.80 -15.35
CA PRO A 95 11.01 -2.00 -15.70
C PRO A 95 11.24 -3.37 -16.35
N SER A 96 12.33 -3.53 -17.10
CA SER A 96 12.80 -4.85 -17.54
C SER A 96 13.08 -5.76 -16.34
N ILE A 97 13.07 -7.08 -16.55
CA ILE A 97 13.41 -8.02 -15.46
C ILE A 97 14.83 -7.77 -14.96
N ARG A 98 15.76 -7.48 -15.87
CA ARG A 98 17.13 -7.09 -15.56
C ARG A 98 17.19 -5.89 -14.63
N ASP A 99 16.44 -4.83 -14.93
CA ASP A 99 16.38 -3.64 -14.08
C ASP A 99 15.65 -3.89 -12.74
N ARG A 100 14.68 -4.81 -12.71
CA ARG A 100 14.04 -5.24 -11.44
C ARG A 100 15.03 -5.94 -10.54
N VAL A 101 15.90 -6.79 -11.09
CA VAL A 101 16.96 -7.48 -10.33
C VAL A 101 17.94 -6.46 -9.74
N VAL A 102 18.45 -5.53 -10.54
CA VAL A 102 19.38 -4.49 -10.07
C VAL A 102 18.73 -3.58 -9.00
N GLN A 103 17.49 -3.12 -9.24
CA GLN A 103 16.76 -2.33 -8.25
C GLN A 103 16.44 -3.14 -6.99
N GLY A 104 16.17 -4.44 -7.13
CA GLY A 104 15.93 -5.37 -6.02
C GLY A 104 17.17 -5.56 -5.17
N ALA A 105 18.33 -5.80 -5.79
CA ALA A 105 19.61 -5.93 -5.12
C ALA A 105 19.97 -4.63 -4.36
N LEU A 106 19.80 -3.48 -5.01
CA LEU A 106 20.00 -2.20 -4.37
C LEU A 106 19.05 -1.97 -3.18
N LYS A 107 17.78 -2.34 -3.32
CA LYS A 107 16.79 -2.26 -2.24
C LYS A 107 17.17 -3.16 -1.07
N LEU A 108 17.60 -4.40 -1.30
CA LEU A 108 18.02 -5.33 -0.25
C LEU A 108 19.14 -4.76 0.63
N ILE A 109 20.05 -4.01 0.04
CA ILE A 109 21.17 -3.39 0.77
C ILE A 109 20.74 -2.09 1.48
N LEU A 110 19.92 -1.26 0.85
CA LEU A 110 19.54 0.05 1.40
C LEU A 110 18.38 -0.01 2.39
N GLU A 111 17.43 -0.94 2.23
CA GLU A 111 16.23 -1.00 3.06
C GLU A 111 16.52 -1.17 4.56
N PRO A 112 17.45 -2.02 5.01
CA PRO A 112 17.80 -2.13 6.43
C PRO A 112 18.32 -0.82 7.04
N ILE A 113 19.09 -0.05 6.25
CA ILE A 113 19.67 1.23 6.68
C ILE A 113 18.57 2.25 6.96
N PHE A 114 17.66 2.43 5.99
CA PHE A 114 16.60 3.43 6.10
C PHE A 114 15.42 2.99 6.97
N GLU A 115 15.16 1.67 7.07
CA GLU A 115 14.14 1.16 7.98
C GLU A 115 14.42 1.52 9.44
N ALA A 116 15.70 1.62 9.82
CA ALA A 116 16.10 2.08 11.15
C ALA A 116 15.72 3.55 11.42
N ASP A 117 15.65 4.38 10.37
CA ASP A 117 15.36 5.82 10.46
C ASP A 117 13.85 6.14 10.38
N PHE A 118 13.03 5.19 9.91
CA PHE A 118 11.61 5.43 9.71
C PHE A 118 10.82 5.46 11.02
N GLN A 119 9.87 6.38 11.08
CA GLN A 119 9.10 6.66 12.28
C GLN A 119 7.96 5.63 12.51
N PRO A 120 7.51 5.46 13.76
CA PRO A 120 6.48 4.47 14.14
C PRO A 120 5.12 4.68 13.44
N GLY A 121 4.78 5.91 13.06
CA GLY A 121 3.52 6.25 12.39
C GLY A 121 3.49 5.96 10.89
N SER A 122 4.62 5.56 10.28
CA SER A 122 4.73 5.21 8.86
C SER A 122 4.61 3.70 8.67
N TYR A 123 3.71 3.25 7.77
CA TYR A 123 3.38 1.84 7.57
C TYR A 123 3.57 1.35 6.15
N GLY A 124 3.26 2.16 5.14
CA GLY A 124 3.24 1.74 3.74
C GLY A 124 4.59 1.27 3.22
N TYR A 125 4.61 0.15 2.50
CA TYR A 125 5.80 -0.42 1.85
C TYR A 125 6.98 -0.75 2.77
N ARG A 126 6.74 -0.88 4.07
CA ARG A 126 7.77 -1.21 5.05
C ARG A 126 7.70 -2.70 5.41
N PRO A 127 8.86 -3.37 5.62
CA PRO A 127 8.87 -4.75 6.08
C PRO A 127 8.19 -4.89 7.44
N LYS A 128 7.43 -5.96 7.63
CA LYS A 128 6.72 -6.28 8.87
C LYS A 128 5.67 -5.24 9.32
N ARG A 129 5.29 -4.28 8.48
CA ARG A 129 4.21 -3.32 8.71
C ARG A 129 3.02 -3.62 7.82
N THR A 130 1.81 -3.45 8.32
CA THR A 130 0.57 -3.79 7.61
C THR A 130 -0.41 -2.62 7.55
N ALA A 131 -1.29 -2.65 6.55
CA ALA A 131 -2.39 -1.69 6.47
C ALA A 131 -3.34 -1.80 7.68
N HIS A 132 -3.55 -3.03 8.19
CA HIS A 132 -4.40 -3.25 9.35
C HIS A 132 -3.85 -2.62 10.63
N GLU A 133 -2.53 -2.61 10.82
CA GLU A 133 -1.89 -1.91 11.95
C GLU A 133 -2.11 -0.40 11.86
N ALA A 134 -2.00 0.19 10.65
CA ALA A 134 -2.30 1.60 10.41
C ALA A 134 -3.78 1.91 10.70
N VAL A 135 -4.71 1.09 10.20
CA VAL A 135 -6.15 1.19 10.45
C VAL A 135 -6.45 1.13 11.95
N TYR A 136 -5.84 0.19 12.66
CA TYR A 136 -6.02 0.03 14.11
C TYR A 136 -5.46 1.21 14.89
N ARG A 137 -4.29 1.74 14.51
CA ARG A 137 -3.70 2.95 15.13
C ARG A 137 -4.65 4.15 15.05
N VAL A 138 -5.29 4.34 13.90
CA VAL A 138 -6.29 5.39 13.70
C VAL A 138 -7.50 5.17 14.61
N ALA A 139 -8.02 3.94 14.68
CA ALA A 139 -9.15 3.62 15.56
C ALA A 139 -8.80 3.85 17.04
N GLN A 140 -7.61 3.45 17.50
CA GLN A 140 -7.14 3.72 18.87
C GLN A 140 -7.06 5.22 19.17
N ALA A 141 -6.57 6.03 18.22
CA ALA A 141 -6.50 7.47 18.42
C ALA A 141 -7.89 8.10 18.62
N ILE A 142 -8.91 7.65 17.85
CA ILE A 142 -10.30 8.09 18.02
C ILE A 142 -10.87 7.66 19.39
N ASP A 143 -10.58 6.43 19.82
CA ASP A 143 -10.98 5.92 21.14
C ASP A 143 -10.38 6.77 22.27
N GLN A 144 -9.14 7.23 22.09
CA GLN A 144 -8.44 8.16 22.97
C GLN A 144 -8.90 9.63 22.80
N ARG A 145 -10.07 9.91 22.23
CA ARG A 145 -10.68 11.24 22.06
C ARG A 145 -9.93 12.18 21.11
N LYS A 146 -9.06 11.71 20.26
CA LYS A 146 -8.45 12.52 19.20
C LYS A 146 -9.43 12.61 18.04
N THR A 147 -10.31 13.62 18.06
CA THR A 147 -11.45 13.73 17.16
C THR A 147 -11.33 14.84 16.13
N SER A 148 -10.33 15.72 16.27
CA SER A 148 -9.94 16.65 15.20
C SER A 148 -8.99 15.94 14.24
N VAL A 149 -9.40 15.77 12.99
CA VAL A 149 -8.68 14.95 12.00
C VAL A 149 -8.26 15.81 10.81
N ILE A 150 -6.98 15.81 10.50
CA ILE A 150 -6.45 16.34 9.23
C ILE A 150 -6.31 15.13 8.29
N ASP A 151 -7.17 15.06 7.28
CA ASP A 151 -7.16 14.07 6.20
C ASP A 151 -6.43 14.70 5.00
N LEU A 152 -5.21 14.22 4.72
CA LEU A 152 -4.30 14.86 3.78
C LEU A 152 -4.13 13.99 2.53
N ASP A 153 -4.38 14.58 1.35
CA ASP A 153 -4.09 14.01 0.02
C ASP A 153 -2.96 14.82 -0.64
N LEU A 154 -1.90 14.16 -1.10
CA LEU A 154 -0.79 14.78 -1.80
C LEU A 154 -1.03 14.76 -3.31
N ARG A 155 -0.76 15.90 -3.98
CA ARG A 155 -0.98 16.04 -5.42
C ARG A 155 0.12 15.36 -6.21
N ALA A 156 -0.23 14.29 -6.95
CA ALA A 156 0.69 13.59 -7.85
C ALA A 156 2.07 13.33 -7.21
N TYR A 157 2.07 12.85 -5.97
CA TYR A 157 3.25 12.76 -5.12
C TYR A 157 4.44 12.09 -5.81
N PHE A 158 4.24 10.87 -6.35
CA PHE A 158 5.30 10.11 -7.02
C PHE A 158 5.91 10.84 -8.23
N ASP A 159 5.13 11.66 -8.92
CA ASP A 159 5.57 12.43 -10.08
C ASP A 159 6.34 13.71 -9.68
N ASN A 160 6.21 14.16 -8.43
CA ASN A 160 6.77 15.42 -7.95
C ASN A 160 8.00 15.28 -7.05
N VAL A 161 8.43 14.06 -6.71
CA VAL A 161 9.65 13.80 -5.91
C VAL A 161 10.88 14.42 -6.62
N GLN A 162 11.54 15.40 -5.99
CA GLN A 162 12.70 16.04 -6.56
C GLN A 162 13.95 15.16 -6.42
N HIS A 163 14.60 14.81 -7.54
CA HIS A 163 15.76 13.91 -7.53
C HIS A 163 16.92 14.46 -6.69
N SER A 164 17.18 15.77 -6.74
CA SER A 164 18.25 16.40 -5.95
C SER A 164 18.05 16.25 -4.45
N LEU A 165 16.83 16.58 -3.97
CA LEU A 165 16.48 16.45 -2.55
C LEU A 165 16.47 14.99 -2.09
N LEU A 166 15.99 14.08 -2.95
CA LEU A 166 16.00 12.65 -2.65
C LEU A 166 17.43 12.12 -2.52
N LEU A 167 18.31 12.42 -3.47
CA LEU A 167 19.71 11.99 -3.45
C LEU A 167 20.47 12.59 -2.27
N GLU A 168 20.20 13.85 -1.90
CA GLU A 168 20.74 14.45 -0.67
C GLU A 168 20.35 13.66 0.59
N LYS A 169 19.07 13.26 0.69
CA LYS A 169 18.59 12.44 1.81
C LYS A 169 19.26 11.07 1.87
N VAL A 170 19.48 10.43 0.71
CA VAL A 170 20.23 9.17 0.64
C VAL A 170 21.67 9.38 1.10
N ALA A 171 22.35 10.43 0.62
CA ALA A 171 23.75 10.74 0.93
C ALA A 171 24.00 11.03 2.42
N ARG A 172 22.96 11.36 3.20
CA ARG A 172 23.09 11.51 4.66
C ARG A 172 23.47 10.21 5.36
N ARG A 173 23.13 9.05 4.78
CA ARG A 173 23.40 7.73 5.34
C ARG A 173 24.34 6.88 4.48
N VAL A 174 24.39 7.13 3.19
CA VAL A 174 25.15 6.36 2.21
C VAL A 174 26.31 7.21 1.68
N GLN A 175 27.52 6.79 2.04
CA GLN A 175 28.78 7.39 1.57
C GLN A 175 29.47 6.42 0.61
N ASP A 176 28.79 6.14 -0.51
CA ASP A 176 29.23 5.20 -1.54
C ASP A 176 28.86 5.78 -2.91
N ASP A 177 29.88 6.24 -3.62
CA ASP A 177 29.70 6.96 -4.88
C ASP A 177 29.10 6.09 -5.99
N ASP A 178 29.41 4.79 -5.99
CA ASP A 178 28.90 3.84 -6.96
C ASP A 178 27.41 3.56 -6.73
N VAL A 179 26.99 3.44 -5.47
CA VAL A 179 25.56 3.35 -5.09
C VAL A 179 24.83 4.64 -5.49
N MET A 180 25.40 5.80 -5.20
CA MET A 180 24.80 7.09 -5.55
C MET A 180 24.71 7.29 -7.07
N ARG A 181 25.73 6.85 -7.82
CA ARG A 181 25.72 6.85 -9.28
C ARG A 181 24.62 5.93 -9.83
N LEU A 182 24.53 4.71 -9.32
CA LEU A 182 23.50 3.73 -9.73
C LEU A 182 22.09 4.29 -9.48
N LEU A 183 21.82 4.83 -8.31
CA LEU A 183 20.55 5.48 -8.00
C LEU A 183 20.24 6.64 -8.95
N LYS A 184 21.22 7.48 -9.22
CA LYS A 184 21.09 8.61 -10.15
C LYS A 184 20.77 8.14 -11.57
N MET A 185 21.38 7.04 -12.02
CA MET A 185 21.06 6.44 -13.33
C MET A 185 19.63 5.90 -13.37
N ILE A 186 19.20 5.16 -12.36
CA ILE A 186 17.83 4.62 -12.24
C ILE A 186 16.79 5.76 -12.27
N LEU A 187 17.01 6.83 -11.53
CA LEU A 187 16.13 8.00 -11.53
C LEU A 187 16.11 8.72 -12.90
N LYS A 188 17.26 8.88 -13.54
CA LYS A 188 17.38 9.51 -14.85
C LYS A 188 16.74 8.70 -15.98
N ALA A 189 16.65 7.36 -15.86
CA ALA A 189 16.00 6.51 -16.85
C ALA A 189 14.52 6.85 -17.08
N THR A 190 13.91 7.61 -16.16
CA THR A 190 12.56 8.17 -16.35
C THR A 190 12.49 9.26 -17.43
N GLY A 191 13.63 9.81 -17.85
CA GLY A 191 13.73 10.95 -18.77
C GLY A 191 13.35 12.30 -18.17
N LYS A 192 13.12 12.37 -16.84
CA LYS A 192 12.68 13.58 -16.13
C LYS A 192 13.70 13.98 -15.05
N LYS A 193 13.66 15.24 -14.62
CA LYS A 193 14.46 15.75 -13.48
C LYS A 193 13.78 15.53 -12.12
N LYS A 194 12.54 15.05 -12.12
CA LYS A 194 11.71 14.76 -10.95
C LYS A 194 10.84 13.54 -11.18
N GLY A 195 10.34 12.97 -10.09
CA GLY A 195 9.47 11.81 -10.06
C GLY A 195 10.21 10.49 -9.87
N VAL A 196 9.57 9.58 -9.14
CA VAL A 196 10.00 8.18 -9.03
C VAL A 196 8.98 7.31 -9.77
N PRO A 197 9.44 6.29 -10.54
CA PRO A 197 8.54 5.50 -11.37
C PRO A 197 7.55 4.70 -10.51
N GLN A 198 6.26 4.85 -10.77
CA GLN A 198 5.23 3.99 -10.16
C GLN A 198 5.36 2.59 -10.75
N GLY A 199 5.82 1.62 -9.93
CA GLY A 199 6.13 0.25 -10.35
C GLY A 199 7.62 -0.11 -10.32
N GLY A 200 8.52 0.84 -10.08
CA GLY A 200 9.92 0.56 -9.80
C GLY A 200 10.10 -0.14 -8.45
N VAL A 201 10.99 -1.13 -8.37
CA VAL A 201 11.19 -1.96 -7.17
C VAL A 201 11.75 -1.15 -5.99
N VAL A 202 12.62 -0.18 -6.25
CA VAL A 202 13.22 0.69 -5.22
C VAL A 202 12.34 1.91 -4.92
N SER A 203 11.39 2.26 -5.78
CA SER A 203 10.57 3.48 -5.67
C SER A 203 9.80 3.61 -4.35
N PRO A 204 9.21 2.55 -3.77
CA PRO A 204 8.54 2.63 -2.48
C PRO A 204 9.46 3.01 -1.32
N LEU A 205 10.68 2.47 -1.29
CA LEU A 205 11.70 2.83 -0.29
C LEU A 205 12.08 4.29 -0.41
N LEU A 206 12.38 4.75 -1.63
CA LEU A 206 12.75 6.14 -1.91
C LEU A 206 11.61 7.12 -1.59
N SER A 207 10.37 6.73 -1.86
CA SER A 207 9.17 7.47 -1.51
C SER A 207 9.04 7.66 0.01
N ASN A 208 9.20 6.58 0.78
CA ASN A 208 9.17 6.65 2.23
C ASN A 208 10.30 7.53 2.80
N LEU A 209 11.51 7.41 2.25
CA LEU A 209 12.65 8.23 2.65
C LEU A 209 12.38 9.73 2.40
N TYR A 210 11.74 10.05 1.29
CA TYR A 210 11.43 11.44 0.94
C TYR A 210 10.48 12.10 1.93
N LEU A 211 9.43 11.38 2.38
CA LEU A 211 8.45 11.87 3.36
C LEU A 211 8.86 11.70 4.82
N ASN A 212 10.00 11.06 5.10
CA ASN A 212 10.42 10.79 6.48
C ASN A 212 10.63 12.07 7.31
N GLU A 213 10.93 13.21 6.69
CA GLU A 213 11.02 14.50 7.39
C GLU A 213 9.66 14.95 7.95
N VAL A 214 8.59 14.70 7.20
CA VAL A 214 7.22 14.93 7.68
C VAL A 214 6.91 14.02 8.86
N ASP A 215 7.27 12.74 8.76
CA ASP A 215 7.10 11.79 9.86
C ASP A 215 7.88 12.22 11.10
N ARG A 216 9.13 12.67 10.95
CA ARG A 216 9.96 13.19 12.05
C ARG A 216 9.35 14.43 12.71
N MET A 217 8.81 15.34 11.90
CA MET A 217 8.13 16.53 12.42
C MET A 217 6.91 16.13 13.25
N LEU A 218 6.09 15.20 12.75
CA LEU A 218 4.90 14.70 13.46
C LEU A 218 5.28 13.93 14.73
N GLU A 219 6.31 13.10 14.69
CA GLU A 219 6.79 12.39 15.87
C GLU A 219 7.34 13.37 16.94
N LYS A 220 8.06 14.41 16.51
CA LYS A 220 8.49 15.49 17.41
C LYS A 220 7.28 16.21 18.04
N ALA A 221 6.23 16.49 17.26
CA ALA A 221 5.01 17.08 17.80
C ALA A 221 4.34 16.18 18.85
N ILE A 222 4.31 14.86 18.61
CA ILE A 222 3.80 13.88 19.59
C ILE A 222 4.62 13.93 20.87
N GLN A 223 5.95 13.88 20.78
CA GLN A 223 6.85 13.88 21.94
C GLN A 223 6.78 15.19 22.74
N THR A 224 6.79 16.33 22.06
CA THR A 224 6.76 17.66 22.69
C THR A 224 5.43 17.94 23.40
N THR A 225 4.32 17.40 22.88
CA THR A 225 2.98 17.63 23.46
C THR A 225 2.53 16.49 24.38
N ARG A 226 3.37 15.48 24.57
CA ARG A 226 3.06 14.31 25.40
C ARG A 226 2.89 14.70 26.86
N ARG A 227 1.83 14.19 27.49
CA ARG A 227 1.64 14.19 28.94
C ARG A 227 1.42 12.74 29.36
N GLU A 228 2.40 12.16 30.02
CA GLU A 228 2.37 10.74 30.38
C GLU A 228 1.08 10.35 31.13
N PRO A 229 0.40 9.25 30.71
CA PRO A 229 0.69 8.38 29.56
C PRO A 229 0.03 8.85 28.25
N TYR A 230 -0.54 10.06 28.18
CA TYR A 230 -1.40 10.56 27.09
C TYR A 230 -0.60 11.34 26.04
N THR A 231 -0.96 11.17 24.76
CA THR A 231 -0.45 11.96 23.65
C THR A 231 -1.57 12.78 23.02
N HIS A 232 -1.35 14.07 22.73
CA HIS A 232 -2.37 14.93 22.15
C HIS A 232 -2.45 14.80 20.61
N VAL A 233 -1.42 14.31 19.99
CA VAL A 233 -1.32 14.08 18.54
C VAL A 233 -1.05 12.61 18.28
N GLN A 234 -1.65 12.07 17.22
CA GLN A 234 -1.32 10.78 16.61
C GLN A 234 -1.39 10.92 15.11
N TYR A 235 -0.63 10.11 14.36
CA TYR A 235 -0.77 10.03 12.91
C TYR A 235 -0.58 8.61 12.42
N ALA A 236 -1.10 8.35 11.22
CA ALA A 236 -0.80 7.16 10.45
C ALA A 236 -0.59 7.55 8.98
N ARG A 237 0.53 7.13 8.41
CA ARG A 237 0.86 7.31 7.01
C ARG A 237 1.04 5.96 6.32
N PHE A 238 0.41 5.81 5.18
CA PHE A 238 0.60 4.65 4.30
C PHE A 238 0.95 5.14 2.90
N ALA A 239 2.22 5.14 2.55
CA ALA A 239 2.77 5.80 1.37
C ALA A 239 2.47 7.32 1.37
N ASP A 240 1.66 7.80 0.43
CA ASP A 240 1.19 9.18 0.29
C ASP A 240 -0.15 9.45 1.01
N ASP A 241 -0.86 8.43 1.46
CA ASP A 241 -2.11 8.55 2.22
C ASP A 241 -1.80 8.78 3.70
N MET A 242 -2.23 9.91 4.26
CA MET A 242 -1.86 10.34 5.61
C MET A 242 -3.05 10.94 6.36
N VAL A 243 -3.20 10.51 7.61
CA VAL A 243 -4.17 11.10 8.55
C VAL A 243 -3.49 11.47 9.86
N ILE A 244 -3.82 12.64 10.37
CA ILE A 244 -3.32 13.16 11.65
C ILE A 244 -4.53 13.41 12.54
N LEU A 245 -4.50 12.85 13.74
CA LEU A 245 -5.59 12.93 14.71
C LEU A 245 -5.10 13.71 15.93
N ILE A 246 -5.87 14.71 16.33
CA ILE A 246 -5.51 15.66 17.37
C ILE A 246 -6.63 15.68 18.41
N ASP A 247 -6.24 15.84 19.66
CA ASP A 247 -7.16 16.03 20.77
C ASP A 247 -8.03 17.27 20.55
N SER A 248 -9.35 17.10 20.62
CA SER A 248 -10.33 18.16 20.39
C SER A 248 -10.71 18.95 21.64
N HIS A 249 -9.95 18.84 22.74
CA HIS A 249 -10.22 19.65 23.91
C HIS A 249 -9.99 21.13 23.59
N PRO A 250 -10.89 22.08 23.97
CA PRO A 250 -10.77 23.50 23.62
C PRO A 250 -9.43 24.17 23.96
N ARG A 251 -8.77 23.72 25.03
CA ARG A 251 -7.42 24.18 25.40
C ARG A 251 -6.34 23.80 24.37
N HIS A 252 -6.64 22.88 23.43
CA HIS A 252 -5.72 22.38 22.40
C HIS A 252 -6.13 22.79 20.97
N ASP A 253 -7.10 23.71 20.81
CA ASP A 253 -7.53 24.19 19.48
C ASP A 253 -6.37 24.83 18.68
N TRP A 254 -5.42 25.45 19.40
CA TRP A 254 -4.21 25.98 18.79
C TRP A 254 -3.33 24.90 18.17
N LEU A 255 -3.35 23.67 18.71
CA LEU A 255 -2.48 22.58 18.30
C LEU A 255 -2.82 22.08 16.89
N ALA A 256 -4.11 22.01 16.54
CA ALA A 256 -4.54 21.62 15.20
C ALA A 256 -4.00 22.60 14.14
N ARG A 257 -4.10 23.92 14.40
CA ARG A 257 -3.56 24.95 13.51
C ARG A 257 -2.03 24.91 13.44
N ALA A 258 -1.36 24.73 14.57
CA ALA A 258 0.09 24.65 14.62
C ALA A 258 0.63 23.42 13.86
N VAL A 259 -0.01 22.26 14.01
CA VAL A 259 0.36 21.03 13.27
C VAL A 259 0.11 21.21 11.77
N GLU A 260 -1.02 21.77 11.37
CA GLU A 260 -1.32 22.05 9.96
C GLU A 260 -0.29 23.00 9.34
N GLN A 261 0.00 24.11 10.00
CA GLN A 261 1.00 25.07 9.53
C GLN A 261 2.37 24.41 9.34
N ARG A 262 2.85 23.69 10.37
CA ARG A 262 4.13 22.98 10.30
C ARG A 262 4.16 21.94 9.18
N LEU A 263 3.06 21.23 8.99
CA LEU A 263 2.92 20.26 7.92
C LEU A 263 3.07 20.92 6.53
N ARG A 264 2.40 22.06 6.32
CA ARG A 264 2.54 22.85 5.10
C ARG A 264 3.96 23.35 4.88
N GLU A 265 4.62 23.83 5.92
CA GLU A 265 6.04 24.26 5.87
C GLU A 265 6.97 23.11 5.47
N GLU A 266 6.82 21.92 6.07
CA GLU A 266 7.67 20.76 5.75
C GLU A 266 7.40 20.24 4.32
N LEU A 267 6.15 20.18 3.87
CA LEU A 267 5.80 19.79 2.51
C LEU A 267 6.31 20.81 1.48
N ALA A 268 6.27 22.11 1.80
CA ALA A 268 6.84 23.15 0.94
C ALA A 268 8.36 23.01 0.76
N LYS A 269 9.11 22.71 1.83
CA LYS A 269 10.55 22.39 1.76
C LYS A 269 10.82 21.20 0.83
N LEU A 270 9.95 20.21 0.83
CA LEU A 270 10.02 19.04 -0.04
C LEU A 270 9.49 19.30 -1.45
N LYS A 271 8.97 20.49 -1.74
CA LYS A 271 8.30 20.85 -3.00
C LYS A 271 7.17 19.86 -3.35
N VAL A 272 6.41 19.42 -2.32
CA VAL A 272 5.25 18.56 -2.44
C VAL A 272 4.00 19.40 -2.23
N GLU A 273 3.07 19.32 -3.17
CA GLU A 273 1.82 20.09 -3.12
C GLU A 273 0.71 19.28 -2.43
N ILE A 274 -0.06 19.96 -1.58
CA ILE A 274 -1.29 19.44 -1.01
C ILE A 274 -2.40 19.54 -2.04
N ASN A 275 -3.23 18.54 -2.15
CA ASN A 275 -4.44 18.57 -2.93
C ASN A 275 -5.57 19.18 -2.08
N GLU A 276 -5.75 20.49 -2.15
CA GLU A 276 -6.71 21.22 -1.33
C GLU A 276 -8.18 20.77 -1.57
N GLU A 277 -8.51 20.30 -2.77
CA GLU A 277 -9.86 19.81 -3.09
C GLU A 277 -10.22 18.50 -2.35
N LYS A 278 -9.22 17.71 -1.99
CA LYS A 278 -9.42 16.42 -1.34
C LYS A 278 -9.00 16.41 0.12
N SER A 279 -8.05 17.28 0.48
CA SER A 279 -7.63 17.42 1.87
C SER A 279 -8.71 18.17 2.67
N LYS A 280 -8.95 17.72 3.89
CA LYS A 280 -9.99 18.32 4.73
C LYS A 280 -9.65 18.17 6.21
N ILE A 281 -10.14 19.10 6.99
CA ILE A 281 -10.17 19.01 8.45
C ILE A 281 -11.56 18.55 8.85
N VAL A 282 -11.62 17.46 9.61
CA VAL A 282 -12.87 16.82 10.02
C VAL A 282 -12.97 16.79 11.53
N ASP A 283 -14.09 17.21 12.08
CA ASP A 283 -14.41 17.07 13.50
C ASP A 283 -15.38 15.88 13.71
N LEU A 284 -14.84 14.79 14.23
CA LEU A 284 -15.63 13.59 14.53
C LEU A 284 -16.57 13.77 15.72
N ALA A 285 -16.30 14.74 16.60
CA ALA A 285 -17.20 15.05 17.73
C ALA A 285 -18.49 15.70 17.25
N LYS A 286 -18.44 16.41 16.11
CA LYS A 286 -19.60 17.01 15.44
C LYS A 286 -20.25 16.10 14.39
N GLY A 287 -19.97 14.81 14.41
CA GLY A 287 -20.57 13.83 13.49
C GLY A 287 -19.90 13.77 12.12
N GLY A 288 -18.71 14.36 11.95
CA GLY A 288 -17.92 14.23 10.74
C GLY A 288 -17.47 12.81 10.46
N SER A 289 -17.05 12.53 9.21
CA SER A 289 -16.42 11.28 8.79
C SER A 289 -15.26 11.52 7.84
N PHE A 290 -14.28 10.65 7.86
CA PHE A 290 -13.16 10.64 6.91
C PHE A 290 -12.87 9.22 6.43
N THR A 291 -11.98 9.10 5.44
CA THR A 291 -11.64 7.80 4.87
C THR A 291 -10.14 7.60 4.87
N PHE A 292 -9.69 6.44 5.35
CA PHE A 292 -8.30 6.05 5.31
C PHE A 292 -8.18 4.58 4.92
N LEU A 293 -7.32 4.26 3.98
CA LEU A 293 -7.09 2.89 3.47
C LEU A 293 -8.38 2.13 3.08
N GLY A 294 -9.35 2.84 2.52
CA GLY A 294 -10.62 2.25 2.07
C GLY A 294 -11.66 2.02 3.16
N PHE A 295 -11.34 2.32 4.41
CA PHE A 295 -12.29 2.36 5.52
C PHE A 295 -12.87 3.76 5.69
N GLU A 296 -14.13 3.86 6.06
CA GLU A 296 -14.78 5.07 6.51
C GLU A 296 -14.84 5.08 8.04
N TYR A 297 -14.33 6.14 8.65
CA TYR A 297 -14.26 6.31 10.10
C TYR A 297 -15.28 7.33 10.57
N ARG A 298 -15.97 7.00 11.66
CA ARG A 298 -16.91 7.85 12.40
C ARG A 298 -16.74 7.63 13.89
N ARG A 299 -17.28 8.54 14.68
CA ARG A 299 -17.44 8.34 16.12
C ARG A 299 -18.91 8.10 16.42
N ILE A 300 -19.23 7.01 17.09
CA ILE A 300 -20.62 6.64 17.41
C ILE A 300 -20.79 6.40 18.91
N LEU A 301 -22.01 6.62 19.40
CA LEU A 301 -22.38 6.24 20.76
C LEU A 301 -22.70 4.73 20.81
N GLY A 302 -21.92 3.99 21.58
CA GLY A 302 -22.13 2.56 21.77
C GLY A 302 -23.32 2.23 22.66
N ARG A 303 -23.70 0.96 22.73
CA ARG A 303 -24.83 0.47 23.59
C ARG A 303 -24.62 0.77 25.07
N ASN A 304 -23.36 0.83 25.51
CA ASN A 304 -22.95 1.18 26.87
C ASN A 304 -22.89 2.70 27.11
N LYS A 305 -23.47 3.51 26.24
CA LYS A 305 -23.43 4.99 26.28
C LYS A 305 -22.01 5.59 26.25
N LYS A 306 -21.02 4.82 25.83
CA LYS A 306 -19.64 5.33 25.61
C LYS A 306 -19.42 5.58 24.12
N TRP A 307 -18.75 6.68 23.81
CA TRP A 307 -18.31 7.00 22.47
C TRP A 307 -17.18 6.06 22.06
N ARG A 308 -17.28 5.52 20.85
CA ARG A 308 -16.28 4.62 20.29
C ARG A 308 -16.02 4.90 18.81
N PRO A 309 -14.85 4.53 18.27
CA PRO A 309 -14.64 4.52 16.83
C PRO A 309 -15.58 3.50 16.17
N HIS A 310 -16.09 3.88 15.01
CA HIS A 310 -16.76 2.99 14.07
C HIS A 310 -16.02 3.09 12.74
N TYR A 311 -15.54 2.00 12.22
CA TYR A 311 -14.85 1.95 10.94
C TYR A 311 -15.24 0.70 10.17
N ALA A 312 -15.67 0.91 8.92
CA ALA A 312 -16.20 -0.12 8.04
C ALA A 312 -15.78 0.15 6.59
N PRO A 313 -15.90 -0.85 5.69
CA PRO A 313 -15.59 -0.64 4.28
C PRO A 313 -16.37 0.53 3.69
N LYS A 314 -15.67 1.49 3.05
CA LYS A 314 -16.33 2.59 2.34
C LYS A 314 -17.32 2.04 1.30
N LEU A 315 -18.51 2.61 1.20
CA LEU A 315 -19.55 2.18 0.27
C LEU A 315 -19.04 2.00 -1.16
N LYS A 316 -18.21 2.92 -1.64
CA LYS A 316 -17.59 2.83 -2.98
C LYS A 316 -16.78 1.54 -3.18
N LYS A 317 -16.09 1.03 -2.14
CA LYS A 317 -15.31 -0.21 -2.22
C LYS A 317 -16.22 -1.44 -2.32
N ARG A 318 -17.34 -1.45 -1.59
CA ARG A 318 -18.37 -2.50 -1.72
C ARG A 318 -18.98 -2.48 -3.12
N THR A 319 -19.40 -1.31 -3.60
CA THR A 319 -20.00 -1.17 -4.95
C THR A 319 -19.05 -1.64 -6.04
N ALA A 320 -17.76 -1.31 -5.94
CA ALA A 320 -16.75 -1.76 -6.90
C ALA A 320 -16.58 -3.30 -6.89
N LEU A 321 -16.59 -3.93 -5.71
CA LEU A 321 -16.58 -5.39 -5.60
C LEU A 321 -17.79 -5.99 -6.33
N LEU A 322 -19.00 -5.51 -6.02
CA LEU A 322 -20.23 -6.04 -6.62
C LEU A 322 -20.27 -5.85 -8.13
N ALA A 323 -19.75 -4.72 -8.64
CA ALA A 323 -19.64 -4.48 -10.08
C ALA A 323 -18.68 -5.48 -10.74
N LYS A 324 -17.50 -5.74 -10.14
CA LYS A 324 -16.56 -6.75 -10.63
C LYS A 324 -17.16 -8.14 -10.65
N LEU A 325 -17.82 -8.55 -9.57
CA LEU A 325 -18.48 -9.85 -9.51
C LEU A 325 -19.63 -9.95 -10.52
N LYS A 326 -20.44 -8.90 -10.67
CA LYS A 326 -21.53 -8.84 -11.68
C LYS A 326 -21.00 -9.04 -13.09
N GLU A 327 -19.84 -8.47 -13.42
CA GLU A 327 -19.21 -8.63 -14.72
C GLU A 327 -18.79 -10.07 -14.96
N ILE A 328 -18.17 -10.74 -13.97
CA ILE A 328 -17.82 -12.17 -14.09
C ILE A 328 -19.07 -13.02 -14.35
N PHE A 329 -20.16 -12.81 -13.61
CA PHE A 329 -21.42 -13.52 -13.86
C PHE A 329 -21.99 -13.24 -15.25
N ARG A 330 -21.80 -12.03 -15.81
CA ARG A 330 -22.25 -11.65 -17.14
C ARG A 330 -21.44 -12.35 -18.24
N GLN A 331 -20.13 -12.37 -18.09
CA GLN A 331 -19.21 -12.99 -19.05
C GLN A 331 -19.32 -14.52 -19.09
N ASN A 332 -19.74 -15.14 -18.01
CA ASN A 332 -19.81 -16.59 -17.86
C ASN A 332 -21.26 -17.13 -17.76
N VAL A 333 -22.22 -16.46 -18.40
CA VAL A 333 -23.65 -16.82 -18.31
C VAL A 333 -23.95 -18.27 -18.69
N SER A 334 -23.27 -18.78 -19.72
CA SER A 334 -23.43 -20.15 -20.27
C SER A 334 -22.47 -21.16 -19.67
N GLN A 335 -21.55 -20.73 -18.81
CA GLN A 335 -20.56 -21.62 -18.20
C GLN A 335 -21.12 -22.34 -16.96
N PRO A 336 -20.59 -23.54 -16.64
CA PRO A 336 -20.89 -24.21 -15.35
C PRO A 336 -20.63 -23.32 -14.17
N VAL A 337 -21.47 -23.41 -13.13
CA VAL A 337 -21.38 -22.55 -11.94
C VAL A 337 -20.07 -22.75 -11.16
N GLU A 338 -19.49 -23.93 -11.23
CA GLU A 338 -18.22 -24.30 -10.61
C GLU A 338 -17.09 -23.40 -11.11
N GLY A 339 -16.98 -23.21 -12.42
CA GLY A 339 -15.96 -22.32 -13.02
C GLY A 339 -16.18 -20.84 -12.67
N VAL A 340 -17.44 -20.41 -12.47
CA VAL A 340 -17.73 -19.06 -11.97
C VAL A 340 -17.31 -18.92 -10.52
N ILE A 341 -17.56 -19.93 -9.68
CA ILE A 341 -17.18 -19.95 -8.26
C ILE A 341 -15.66 -19.92 -8.11
N GLU A 342 -14.91 -20.65 -8.92
CA GLU A 342 -13.44 -20.62 -8.94
C GLU A 342 -12.91 -19.23 -9.22
N GLN A 343 -13.52 -18.47 -10.13
CA GLN A 343 -13.11 -17.11 -10.47
C GLN A 343 -13.49 -16.10 -9.37
N ILE A 344 -14.65 -16.22 -8.71
CA ILE A 344 -15.08 -15.24 -7.70
C ILE A 344 -14.48 -15.48 -6.32
N ASN A 345 -14.17 -16.74 -5.95
CA ASN A 345 -13.64 -17.08 -4.62
C ASN A 345 -12.34 -16.36 -4.24
N PRO A 346 -11.31 -16.27 -5.11
CA PRO A 346 -10.10 -15.50 -4.80
C PRO A 346 -10.39 -14.01 -4.56
N ILE A 347 -11.30 -13.43 -5.34
CA ILE A 347 -11.70 -12.03 -5.22
C ILE A 347 -12.41 -11.79 -3.88
N LEU A 348 -13.38 -12.66 -3.53
CA LEU A 348 -14.10 -12.59 -2.27
C LEU A 348 -13.15 -12.77 -1.08
N ARG A 349 -12.29 -13.78 -1.12
CA ARG A 349 -11.31 -14.04 -0.07
C ARG A 349 -10.37 -12.84 0.14
N GLY A 350 -9.81 -12.30 -0.92
CA GLY A 350 -8.93 -11.13 -0.85
C GLY A 350 -9.63 -9.91 -0.26
N TRP A 351 -10.85 -9.62 -0.72
CA TRP A 351 -11.63 -8.48 -0.26
C TRP A 351 -12.08 -8.63 1.20
N VAL A 352 -12.62 -9.79 1.57
CA VAL A 352 -13.06 -10.06 2.96
C VAL A 352 -11.87 -10.04 3.91
N ASN A 353 -10.74 -10.67 3.56
CA ASN A 353 -9.54 -10.66 4.40
C ASN A 353 -9.02 -9.24 4.62
N TYR A 354 -9.06 -8.37 3.60
CA TYR A 354 -8.65 -6.98 3.75
C TYR A 354 -9.58 -6.18 4.68
N PHE A 355 -10.89 -6.40 4.60
CA PHE A 355 -11.88 -5.69 5.39
C PHE A 355 -12.34 -6.45 6.66
N ALA A 356 -11.65 -7.51 7.05
CA ALA A 356 -12.02 -8.36 8.19
C ALA A 356 -11.84 -7.71 9.58
N VAL A 357 -11.60 -6.41 9.64
CA VAL A 357 -11.40 -5.64 10.87
C VAL A 357 -12.50 -4.59 11.04
N GLY A 358 -12.65 -4.07 12.25
CA GLY A 358 -13.64 -3.03 12.56
C GLY A 358 -15.08 -3.53 12.55
N ASP A 359 -15.98 -2.65 12.14
CA ASP A 359 -17.45 -2.89 12.16
C ASP A 359 -17.96 -3.37 10.78
N SER A 360 -17.24 -4.31 10.15
CA SER A 360 -17.55 -4.78 8.78
C SER A 360 -18.63 -5.84 8.67
N SER A 361 -19.20 -6.32 9.78
CA SER A 361 -20.15 -7.45 9.81
C SER A 361 -21.41 -7.24 8.97
N GLU A 362 -22.02 -6.05 9.04
CA GLU A 362 -23.20 -5.72 8.22
C GLU A 362 -22.86 -5.70 6.73
N CYS A 363 -21.72 -5.11 6.39
CA CYS A 363 -21.22 -5.09 5.01
C CYS A 363 -20.97 -6.50 4.49
N PHE A 364 -20.39 -7.38 5.32
CA PHE A 364 -20.15 -8.78 4.97
C PHE A 364 -21.44 -9.58 4.78
N SER A 365 -22.42 -9.36 5.65
CA SER A 365 -23.74 -10.00 5.51
C SER A 365 -24.40 -9.59 4.20
N PHE A 366 -24.36 -8.31 3.84
CA PHE A 366 -24.88 -7.82 2.58
C PHE A 366 -24.17 -8.44 1.36
N VAL A 367 -22.83 -8.49 1.36
CA VAL A 367 -22.05 -9.08 0.26
C VAL A 367 -22.34 -10.56 0.12
N ARG A 368 -22.36 -11.30 1.22
CA ARG A 368 -22.70 -12.73 1.27
C ARG A 368 -24.07 -13.00 0.65
N ASP A 369 -25.11 -12.29 1.13
CA ASP A 369 -26.48 -12.50 0.64
C ASP A 369 -26.60 -12.13 -0.84
N TRP A 370 -25.92 -11.08 -1.30
CA TRP A 370 -25.90 -10.71 -2.71
C TRP A 370 -25.23 -11.80 -3.58
N VAL A 371 -24.08 -12.32 -3.15
CA VAL A 371 -23.36 -13.39 -3.86
C VAL A 371 -24.20 -14.66 -3.93
N GLU A 372 -24.79 -15.10 -2.79
CA GLU A 372 -25.70 -16.24 -2.75
C GLU A 372 -26.86 -16.11 -3.74
N LYS A 373 -27.49 -14.92 -3.81
CA LYS A 373 -28.55 -14.63 -4.78
C LYS A 373 -28.06 -14.75 -6.22
N LYS A 374 -26.86 -14.25 -6.52
CA LYS A 374 -26.28 -14.32 -7.88
C LYS A 374 -25.95 -15.74 -8.29
N VAL A 375 -25.35 -16.54 -7.41
CA VAL A 375 -25.04 -17.95 -7.66
C VAL A 375 -26.33 -18.75 -7.88
N ARG A 376 -27.35 -18.58 -7.03
CA ARG A 376 -28.65 -19.23 -7.22
C ARG A 376 -29.33 -18.83 -8.53
N GLY A 377 -29.31 -17.54 -8.87
CA GLY A 377 -29.87 -17.04 -10.14
C GLY A 377 -29.15 -17.63 -11.35
N HIS A 378 -27.84 -17.83 -11.28
CA HIS A 378 -27.07 -18.50 -12.32
C HIS A 378 -27.49 -19.98 -12.47
N LEU A 379 -27.59 -20.73 -11.38
CA LEU A 379 -28.05 -22.11 -11.34
C LEU A 379 -29.49 -22.30 -11.83
N MET A 380 -30.38 -21.35 -11.55
CA MET A 380 -31.77 -21.41 -12.03
C MET A 380 -31.86 -21.12 -13.53
N ARG A 381 -31.06 -20.16 -14.03
CA ARG A 381 -31.01 -19.84 -15.46
C ARG A 381 -30.48 -21.01 -16.28
N ALA A 382 -29.43 -21.69 -15.83
CA ALA A 382 -28.89 -22.89 -16.49
C ALA A 382 -29.92 -24.04 -16.60
N ARG A 383 -31.07 -23.93 -15.93
CA ARG A 383 -32.17 -24.89 -15.95
C ARG A 383 -33.46 -24.31 -16.52
N GLU A 384 -33.36 -23.15 -17.15
CA GLU A 384 -34.52 -22.45 -17.76
C GLU A 384 -35.69 -22.22 -16.77
N ARG A 385 -35.37 -22.02 -15.48
CA ARG A 385 -36.36 -21.80 -14.41
C ARG A 385 -36.28 -20.37 -13.89
N SER A 386 -37.45 -19.82 -13.56
CA SER A 386 -37.58 -18.53 -12.89
C SER A 386 -37.32 -18.65 -11.38
N GLY A 387 -36.99 -17.51 -10.74
CA GLY A 387 -36.76 -17.40 -9.30
C GLY A 387 -35.35 -17.70 -8.82
N LEU A 388 -35.15 -17.82 -7.50
CA LEU A 388 -33.85 -17.99 -6.88
C LEU A 388 -33.57 -19.40 -6.34
N GLY A 389 -34.57 -20.32 -6.41
CA GLY A 389 -34.38 -21.72 -6.03
C GLY A 389 -33.91 -21.96 -4.59
N TRP A 390 -34.38 -21.18 -3.62
CA TRP A 390 -33.94 -21.21 -2.22
C TRP A 390 -34.05 -22.60 -1.59
N LYS A 391 -35.16 -23.34 -1.84
CA LYS A 391 -35.37 -24.70 -1.33
C LYS A 391 -34.41 -25.72 -1.96
N ARG A 392 -34.11 -25.55 -3.26
CA ARG A 392 -33.27 -26.48 -4.01
C ARG A 392 -31.76 -26.26 -3.73
N TRP A 393 -31.39 -25.00 -3.61
CA TRP A 393 -30.00 -24.59 -3.40
C TRP A 393 -29.83 -24.00 -2.00
N SER A 394 -29.83 -24.89 -1.00
CA SER A 394 -29.58 -24.52 0.39
C SER A 394 -28.15 -23.94 0.56
N ARG A 395 -27.92 -23.23 1.66
CA ARG A 395 -26.56 -22.76 2.03
C ARG A 395 -25.57 -23.92 2.12
N GLN A 396 -25.96 -25.04 2.69
CA GLN A 396 -25.13 -26.24 2.75
C GLN A 396 -24.73 -26.73 1.35
N GLY A 397 -25.64 -26.68 0.37
CA GLY A 397 -25.35 -27.02 -1.01
C GLY A 397 -24.35 -26.04 -1.67
N LEU A 398 -24.55 -24.73 -1.46
CA LEU A 398 -23.65 -23.71 -2.04
C LEU A 398 -22.23 -23.79 -1.46
N TYR A 399 -22.11 -23.93 -0.15
CA TYR A 399 -20.82 -23.89 0.54
C TYR A 399 -20.13 -25.26 0.58
N GLY A 400 -20.89 -26.34 0.87
CA GLY A 400 -20.32 -27.67 1.01
C GLY A 400 -20.11 -28.41 -0.32
N LYS A 401 -21.08 -28.33 -1.26
CA LYS A 401 -21.00 -29.05 -2.54
C LYS A 401 -20.30 -28.24 -3.64
N LEU A 402 -20.65 -26.94 -3.74
CA LEU A 402 -20.11 -26.07 -4.81
C LEU A 402 -18.85 -25.31 -4.38
N GLY A 403 -18.44 -25.39 -3.13
CA GLY A 403 -17.21 -24.75 -2.64
C GLY A 403 -17.23 -23.23 -2.67
N LEU A 404 -18.41 -22.58 -2.61
CA LEU A 404 -18.48 -21.12 -2.54
C LEU A 404 -17.82 -20.60 -1.26
N TYR A 405 -17.10 -19.49 -1.37
CA TYR A 405 -16.45 -18.85 -0.22
C TYR A 405 -17.45 -18.46 0.89
N ASN A 406 -17.16 -18.83 2.14
CA ASN A 406 -18.05 -18.68 3.29
C ASN A 406 -17.44 -18.04 4.54
N ASP A 407 -16.16 -17.67 4.53
CA ASP A 407 -15.46 -17.15 5.73
C ASP A 407 -15.60 -15.62 5.86
N TYR A 408 -16.82 -15.15 6.11
CA TYR A 408 -17.15 -13.72 6.32
C TYR A 408 -17.01 -13.31 7.79
N ARG A 409 -15.91 -13.70 8.46
CA ARG A 409 -15.70 -13.42 9.88
C ARG A 409 -14.83 -12.20 10.10
N LEU A 410 -15.13 -11.44 11.15
CA LEU A 410 -14.24 -10.42 11.65
C LEU A 410 -13.04 -11.08 12.34
N ARG A 411 -11.88 -10.46 12.21
CA ARG A 411 -10.64 -10.91 12.79
C ARG A 411 -9.99 -9.78 13.58
N ARG A 412 -9.22 -10.14 14.59
CA ARG A 412 -8.40 -9.13 15.28
C ARG A 412 -7.21 -8.75 14.39
N PRO A 413 -6.80 -7.46 14.36
CA PRO A 413 -5.72 -7.00 13.47
C PRO A 413 -4.43 -7.83 13.56
N TRP A 414 -4.08 -8.29 14.76
CA TRP A 414 -2.88 -9.12 15.01
C TRP A 414 -3.03 -10.60 14.66
N SER A 415 -4.24 -11.09 14.40
CA SER A 415 -4.50 -12.48 13.97
C SER A 415 -4.57 -12.63 12.46
N LEU A 416 -4.48 -11.54 11.70
CA LEU A 416 -4.52 -11.57 10.25
C LEU A 416 -3.15 -11.93 9.69
N PRO A 417 -3.08 -12.75 8.63
CA PRO A 417 -1.84 -12.91 7.88
C PRO A 417 -1.37 -11.52 7.43
N LYS A 418 -0.07 -11.27 7.52
CA LYS A 418 0.55 -10.03 7.06
C LYS A 418 0.41 -9.93 5.54
N VAL A 419 -0.77 -9.58 5.09
CA VAL A 419 -1.02 -9.29 3.68
C VAL A 419 -0.47 -7.90 3.42
N GLN A 420 0.68 -7.84 2.76
CA GLN A 420 1.01 -6.62 2.04
C GLN A 420 -0.13 -6.40 1.03
N PRO A 421 -0.70 -5.18 0.90
CA PRO A 421 -1.57 -4.91 -0.22
C PRO A 421 -0.74 -5.28 -1.45
N ALA A 422 -1.23 -6.22 -2.23
CA ALA A 422 -0.69 -6.47 -3.54
C ALA A 422 -0.55 -5.08 -4.17
N ALA A 423 0.67 -4.69 -4.53
CA ALA A 423 0.87 -3.61 -5.46
C ALA A 423 -0.16 -3.92 -6.52
N SER A 424 -1.13 -3.03 -6.72
CA SER A 424 -2.28 -3.24 -7.59
C SER A 424 -1.75 -3.63 -8.97
N VAL A 425 -1.47 -4.92 -9.11
CA VAL A 425 -1.17 -5.60 -10.36
C VAL A 425 -2.52 -6.09 -10.82
N THR A 426 -3.08 -5.40 -11.70
CA THR A 426 -3.80 -5.87 -12.90
C THR A 426 -4.20 -4.65 -13.69
#